data_2bd1fca57f28a7df072940ceeaca6f4b
#
_entry.id   2bd1fca57f28a7df072940ceeaca6f4b
#
_cell.length_a   1.000
_cell.length_b   1.000
_cell.length_c   1.000
_cell.angle_alpha   90.00
_cell.angle_beta   90.00
_cell.angle_gamma   90.00
#
_symmetry.space_group_name_H-M   'P 1'
#
loop_
_entity.id
_entity.type
_entity.pdbx_description
1 polymer ?
#
loop_
_entity_poly.entity_id
_entity_poly.type
_entity_poly.pdbx_seq_one_letter_code
_entity_poly.pdbx_strand_id
1 'polypeptide(L)'
;MRVFVTGVKGQLGYDVMNELEKQGLEGIGVDIDEMDITDADQVNKVIKEAAPDAVIHCAAYTAVDAAEDNEEICRKVNAQGTENIAKVCEELDIKMMYISTDYVFNGQGERPWEPDDKREPLNVYGQTKYEGELAIEEHVKKFFTVRIAWVFGVNGKNFIKTMLNLGKTHDHLTVVNDQTGSPTYTYDLARLLVDMIQTDKYGRYHATNEGICTWYEFACEIFKQAGMNVSVAPVSSCLLYTSPSPRDCS
;
A
#
# COMPACT_ATOMS: atom_id res chain seq x y z
N MET A 1 -7.80 -20.44 11.48
CA MET A 1 -6.64 -19.89 10.75
C MET A 1 -6.09 -18.75 11.56
N ARG A 2 -4.80 -18.77 11.81
CA ARG A 2 -4.05 -17.73 12.53
C ARG A 2 -3.29 -16.87 11.53
N VAL A 3 -3.55 -15.57 11.49
CA VAL A 3 -2.98 -14.64 10.50
C VAL A 3 -2.10 -13.62 11.20
N PHE A 4 -0.84 -13.57 10.83
CA PHE A 4 0.12 -12.58 11.32
C PHE A 4 0.06 -11.33 10.44
N VAL A 5 -0.13 -10.16 11.03
CA VAL A 5 -0.30 -8.90 10.31
C VAL A 5 0.75 -7.90 10.75
N THR A 6 1.55 -7.38 9.81
CA THR A 6 2.52 -6.30 10.10
C THR A 6 1.94 -4.93 9.77
N GLY A 7 2.42 -3.88 10.44
CA GLY A 7 1.98 -2.50 10.17
C GLY A 7 0.55 -2.21 10.64
N VAL A 8 0.16 -2.78 11.77
CA VAL A 8 -1.23 -2.70 12.28
C VAL A 8 -1.64 -1.30 12.78
N LYS A 9 -0.67 -0.42 13.04
CA LYS A 9 -0.92 0.99 13.37
C LYS A 9 -1.19 1.84 12.13
N GLY A 10 -0.93 1.30 10.93
CA GLY A 10 -1.21 1.92 9.65
C GLY A 10 -2.69 1.86 9.25
N GLN A 11 -3.04 2.46 8.10
CA GLN A 11 -4.41 2.51 7.60
C GLN A 11 -4.97 1.11 7.33
N LEU A 12 -4.28 0.35 6.48
CA LEU A 12 -4.75 -0.96 6.01
C LEU A 12 -4.60 -2.04 7.08
N GLY A 13 -3.44 -2.10 7.77
CA GLY A 13 -3.22 -3.11 8.82
C GLY A 13 -4.26 -3.03 9.93
N TYR A 14 -4.69 -1.82 10.30
CA TYR A 14 -5.77 -1.60 11.25
C TYR A 14 -7.10 -2.22 10.78
N ASP A 15 -7.51 -1.96 9.53
CA ASP A 15 -8.76 -2.51 9.00
C ASP A 15 -8.68 -4.02 8.77
N VAL A 16 -7.51 -4.55 8.40
CA VAL A 16 -7.27 -6.01 8.29
C VAL A 16 -7.47 -6.69 9.64
N MET A 17 -6.93 -6.15 10.74
CA MET A 17 -7.13 -6.70 12.08
C MET A 17 -8.61 -6.72 12.48
N ASN A 18 -9.34 -5.63 12.23
CA ASN A 18 -10.77 -5.55 12.49
C ASN A 18 -11.57 -6.57 11.66
N GLU A 19 -11.21 -6.77 10.40
CA GLU A 19 -11.92 -7.74 9.54
C GLU A 19 -11.62 -9.18 9.92
N LEU A 20 -10.37 -9.50 10.34
CA LEU A 20 -10.02 -10.82 10.88
C LEU A 20 -10.89 -11.16 12.11
N GLU A 21 -11.00 -10.22 13.06
CA GLU A 21 -11.85 -10.39 14.24
C GLU A 21 -13.33 -10.61 13.86
N LYS A 22 -13.85 -9.80 12.96
CA LYS A 22 -15.23 -9.88 12.47
C LYS A 22 -15.53 -11.23 11.79
N GLN A 23 -14.57 -11.80 11.07
CA GLN A 23 -14.71 -13.13 10.45
C GLN A 23 -14.39 -14.29 11.40
N GLY A 24 -14.05 -14.02 12.66
CA GLY A 24 -13.72 -15.05 13.64
C GLY A 24 -12.38 -15.73 13.42
N LEU A 25 -11.46 -15.05 12.71
CA LEU A 25 -10.08 -15.50 12.51
C LEU A 25 -9.17 -14.93 13.60
N GLU A 26 -8.14 -15.68 13.96
CA GLU A 26 -7.15 -15.22 14.93
C GLU A 26 -6.12 -14.31 14.26
N GLY A 27 -6.19 -13.00 14.52
CA GLY A 27 -5.22 -12.02 14.07
C GLY A 27 -4.13 -11.77 15.10
N ILE A 28 -2.85 -11.86 14.69
CA ILE A 28 -1.69 -11.47 15.50
C ILE A 28 -1.08 -10.24 14.84
N GLY A 29 -1.32 -9.09 15.43
CA GLY A 29 -0.85 -7.80 14.89
C GLY A 29 0.46 -7.35 15.50
N VAL A 30 1.39 -6.86 14.67
CA VAL A 30 2.64 -6.23 15.09
C VAL A 30 2.92 -4.94 14.33
N ASP A 31 3.64 -4.05 14.98
CA ASP A 31 4.20 -2.84 14.38
C ASP A 31 5.67 -2.69 14.76
N ILE A 32 6.32 -1.57 14.43
CA ILE A 32 7.75 -1.34 14.66
C ILE A 32 8.15 -1.51 16.13
N ASP A 33 7.27 -1.22 17.08
CA ASP A 33 7.57 -1.34 18.51
C ASP A 33 7.65 -2.80 18.98
N GLU A 34 6.91 -3.70 18.31
CA GLU A 34 6.89 -5.13 18.62
C GLU A 34 7.88 -5.93 17.76
N MET A 35 8.11 -5.48 16.51
CA MET A 35 8.99 -6.17 15.56
C MET A 35 9.53 -5.20 14.51
N ASP A 36 10.82 -4.93 14.55
CA ASP A 36 11.51 -4.24 13.46
C ASP A 36 11.74 -5.23 12.29
N ILE A 37 11.02 -5.04 11.19
CA ILE A 37 11.12 -5.93 10.02
C ILE A 37 12.51 -5.90 9.36
N THR A 38 13.33 -4.87 9.63
CA THR A 38 14.69 -4.76 9.10
C THR A 38 15.70 -5.60 9.89
N ASP A 39 15.32 -6.12 11.05
CA ASP A 39 16.11 -7.03 11.88
C ASP A 39 15.69 -8.48 11.62
N ALA A 40 16.51 -9.22 10.85
CA ALA A 40 16.23 -10.59 10.45
C ALA A 40 16.06 -11.57 11.63
N ASP A 41 16.84 -11.40 12.69
CA ASP A 41 16.78 -12.26 13.88
C ASP A 41 15.49 -12.02 14.65
N GLN A 42 15.08 -10.76 14.78
CA GLN A 42 13.82 -10.38 15.41
C GLN A 42 12.62 -10.91 14.63
N VAL A 43 12.60 -10.74 13.28
CA VAL A 43 11.57 -11.26 12.39
C VAL A 43 11.45 -12.76 12.52
N ASN A 44 12.57 -13.48 12.44
CA ASN A 44 12.61 -14.94 12.56
C ASN A 44 12.04 -15.42 13.90
N LYS A 45 12.44 -14.79 15.00
CA LYS A 45 11.99 -15.13 16.35
C LYS A 45 10.49 -14.89 16.50
N VAL A 46 10.02 -13.67 16.21
CA VAL A 46 8.64 -13.25 16.50
C VAL A 46 7.63 -14.02 15.66
N ILE A 47 7.90 -14.22 14.36
CA ILE A 47 6.98 -14.98 13.48
C ILE A 47 6.95 -16.46 13.89
N LYS A 48 8.09 -17.09 14.20
CA LYS A 48 8.12 -18.49 14.63
C LYS A 48 7.44 -18.71 15.98
N GLU A 49 7.60 -17.80 16.94
CA GLU A 49 6.89 -17.85 18.22
C GLU A 49 5.37 -17.70 18.05
N ALA A 50 4.95 -16.87 17.10
CA ALA A 50 3.54 -16.68 16.76
C ALA A 50 2.93 -17.90 16.05
N ALA A 51 3.73 -18.72 15.37
CA ALA A 51 3.32 -19.90 14.62
C ALA A 51 2.06 -19.70 13.77
N PRO A 52 2.04 -18.72 12.83
CA PRO A 52 0.87 -18.41 12.04
C PRO A 52 0.69 -19.39 10.87
N ASP A 53 -0.54 -19.45 10.35
CA ASP A 53 -0.86 -20.15 9.09
C ASP A 53 -0.57 -19.28 7.86
N ALA A 54 -0.56 -17.95 8.04
CA ALA A 54 -0.34 -16.99 6.97
C ALA A 54 0.16 -15.65 7.51
N VAL A 55 0.85 -14.86 6.65
CA VAL A 55 1.28 -13.49 6.91
C VAL A 55 0.59 -12.54 5.94
N ILE A 56 0.01 -11.44 6.43
CA ILE A 56 -0.40 -10.26 5.63
C ILE A 56 0.57 -9.13 5.96
N HIS A 57 1.44 -8.79 5.01
CA HIS A 57 2.49 -7.81 5.19
C HIS A 57 2.05 -6.42 4.70
N CYS A 58 1.58 -5.57 5.65
CA CYS A 58 1.14 -4.20 5.40
C CYS A 58 2.18 -3.13 5.77
N ALA A 59 3.22 -3.49 6.53
CA ALA A 59 4.27 -2.54 6.90
C ALA A 59 5.08 -2.12 5.66
N ALA A 60 5.29 -0.82 5.49
CA ALA A 60 6.08 -0.26 4.40
C ALA A 60 6.52 1.18 4.70
N TYR A 61 7.61 1.61 4.10
CA TYR A 61 7.96 3.02 3.96
C TYR A 61 7.14 3.60 2.81
N THR A 62 6.19 4.47 3.10
CA THR A 62 5.18 4.94 2.11
C THR A 62 5.29 6.44 1.79
N ALA A 63 6.27 7.16 2.33
CA ALA A 63 6.49 8.56 2.04
C ALA A 63 7.26 8.69 0.72
N VAL A 64 6.53 8.69 -0.41
CA VAL A 64 7.08 8.61 -1.78
C VAL A 64 8.12 9.69 -2.04
N ASP A 65 7.78 10.98 -1.78
CA ASP A 65 8.70 12.09 -2.02
C ASP A 65 9.94 12.01 -1.11
N ALA A 66 9.74 11.68 0.17
CA ALA A 66 10.86 11.55 1.11
C ALA A 66 11.74 10.32 0.83
N ALA A 67 11.26 9.35 0.06
CA ALA A 67 12.06 8.18 -0.32
C ALA A 67 13.24 8.56 -1.22
N GLU A 68 13.11 9.59 -2.06
CA GLU A 68 14.19 10.08 -2.91
C GLU A 68 15.40 10.58 -2.10
N ASP A 69 15.14 11.19 -0.95
CA ASP A 69 16.18 11.67 -0.03
C ASP A 69 16.63 10.60 0.99
N ASN A 70 15.88 9.50 1.12
CA ASN A 70 16.08 8.45 2.13
C ASN A 70 16.09 7.03 1.52
N GLU A 71 16.73 6.87 0.37
CA GLU A 71 16.74 5.62 -0.40
C GLU A 71 17.17 4.41 0.45
N GLU A 72 18.23 4.54 1.25
CA GLU A 72 18.75 3.45 2.07
C GLU A 72 17.70 2.93 3.06
N ILE A 73 17.02 3.83 3.77
CA ILE A 73 15.99 3.46 4.74
C ILE A 73 14.77 2.87 4.02
N CYS A 74 14.36 3.48 2.91
CA CYS A 74 13.26 3.00 2.10
C CYS A 74 13.51 1.56 1.60
N ARG A 75 14.70 1.28 1.06
CA ARG A 75 15.11 -0.06 0.59
C ARG A 75 15.18 -1.06 1.74
N LYS A 76 15.74 -0.64 2.88
CA LYS A 76 15.84 -1.48 4.07
C LYS A 76 14.48 -1.96 4.55
N VAL A 77 13.48 -1.07 4.56
CA VAL A 77 12.11 -1.40 4.98
C VAL A 77 11.36 -2.18 3.90
N ASN A 78 11.30 -1.66 2.65
CA ASN A 78 10.42 -2.19 1.62
C ASN A 78 10.96 -3.45 0.92
N ALA A 79 12.28 -3.56 0.75
CA ALA A 79 12.90 -4.70 0.10
C ALA A 79 13.44 -5.70 1.13
N GLN A 80 14.42 -5.29 1.94
CA GLN A 80 15.08 -6.20 2.88
C GLN A 80 14.12 -6.69 3.99
N GLY A 81 13.29 -5.80 4.56
CA GLY A 81 12.28 -6.18 5.56
C GLY A 81 11.27 -7.18 4.99
N THR A 82 10.85 -6.99 3.74
CA THR A 82 9.98 -7.94 3.04
C THR A 82 10.68 -9.29 2.83
N GLU A 83 11.96 -9.27 2.40
CA GLU A 83 12.76 -10.49 2.21
C GLU A 83 12.95 -11.27 3.52
N ASN A 84 13.19 -10.58 4.65
CA ASN A 84 13.31 -11.23 5.96
C ASN A 84 12.04 -12.01 6.30
N ILE A 85 10.86 -11.41 6.07
CA ILE A 85 9.56 -12.08 6.33
C ILE A 85 9.36 -13.24 5.33
N ALA A 86 9.68 -13.04 4.05
CA ALA A 86 9.52 -14.05 3.02
C ALA A 86 10.34 -15.33 3.31
N LYS A 87 11.59 -15.17 3.77
CA LYS A 87 12.44 -16.30 4.17
C LYS A 87 11.84 -17.11 5.33
N VAL A 88 11.26 -16.45 6.31
CA VAL A 88 10.59 -17.15 7.42
C VAL A 88 9.31 -17.86 6.92
N CYS A 89 8.55 -17.24 6.02
CA CYS A 89 7.39 -17.88 5.41
C CYS A 89 7.78 -19.10 4.57
N GLU A 90 8.93 -19.06 3.87
CA GLU A 90 9.50 -20.21 3.14
C GLU A 90 9.82 -21.36 4.10
N GLU A 91 10.57 -21.09 5.18
CA GLU A 91 10.94 -22.10 6.18
C GLU A 91 9.73 -22.76 6.82
N LEU A 92 8.67 -22.01 7.08
CA LEU A 92 7.44 -22.51 7.71
C LEU A 92 6.45 -23.10 6.70
N ASP A 93 6.72 -22.98 5.39
CA ASP A 93 5.83 -23.35 4.26
C ASP A 93 4.41 -22.75 4.39
N ILE A 94 4.33 -21.49 4.85
CA ILE A 94 3.07 -20.76 5.06
C ILE A 94 2.79 -19.76 3.95
N LYS A 95 1.53 -19.28 3.89
CA LYS A 95 1.10 -18.27 2.91
C LYS A 95 1.67 -16.90 3.27
N MET A 96 2.01 -16.10 2.26
CA MET A 96 2.36 -14.69 2.44
C MET A 96 1.60 -13.81 1.46
N MET A 97 0.95 -12.79 1.97
CA MET A 97 0.34 -11.72 1.19
C MET A 97 1.14 -10.44 1.37
N TYR A 98 1.59 -9.87 0.28
CA TYR A 98 2.35 -8.62 0.21
C TYR A 98 1.53 -7.50 -0.40
N ILE A 99 1.44 -6.39 0.30
CA ILE A 99 0.79 -5.20 -0.21
C ILE A 99 1.80 -4.39 -1.01
N SER A 100 1.66 -4.42 -2.33
CA SER A 100 2.49 -3.67 -3.28
C SER A 100 1.74 -2.42 -3.79
N THR A 101 2.22 -1.83 -4.85
CA THR A 101 1.75 -0.54 -5.38
C THR A 101 1.75 -0.54 -6.91
N ASP A 102 0.97 0.34 -7.52
CA ASP A 102 1.02 0.66 -8.95
C ASP A 102 2.32 1.39 -9.36
N TYR A 103 3.06 1.98 -8.42
CA TYR A 103 4.38 2.59 -8.65
C TYR A 103 5.47 1.63 -9.14
N VAL A 104 5.20 0.33 -9.16
CA VAL A 104 6.09 -0.66 -9.80
C VAL A 104 6.08 -0.57 -11.33
N PHE A 105 5.14 0.17 -11.91
CA PHE A 105 5.02 0.44 -13.35
C PHE A 105 5.50 1.85 -13.69
N ASN A 106 5.80 2.07 -14.98
CA ASN A 106 6.27 3.38 -15.47
C ASN A 106 5.15 4.39 -15.78
N GLY A 107 3.89 4.01 -15.61
CA GLY A 107 2.74 4.87 -15.85
C GLY A 107 2.42 5.19 -17.31
N GLN A 108 3.20 4.69 -18.26
CA GLN A 108 3.02 4.96 -19.69
C GLN A 108 2.03 3.98 -20.32
N GLY A 109 1.10 4.49 -21.10
CA GLY A 109 0.13 3.66 -21.83
C GLY A 109 -1.31 4.14 -21.69
N GLU A 110 -2.19 3.67 -22.57
CA GLU A 110 -3.59 4.09 -22.64
C GLU A 110 -4.56 3.07 -22.01
N ARG A 111 -4.06 1.92 -21.56
CA ARG A 111 -4.87 0.87 -20.95
C ARG A 111 -4.50 0.65 -19.47
N PRO A 112 -5.42 0.10 -18.66
CA PRO A 112 -5.07 -0.37 -17.32
C PRO A 112 -3.94 -1.42 -17.37
N TRP A 113 -3.09 -1.41 -16.34
CA TRP A 113 -2.03 -2.39 -16.17
C TRP A 113 -2.60 -3.77 -15.82
N GLU A 114 -2.07 -4.80 -16.46
CA GLU A 114 -2.35 -6.19 -16.13
C GLU A 114 -1.34 -6.72 -15.09
N PRO A 115 -1.69 -7.75 -14.30
CA PRO A 115 -0.81 -8.27 -13.25
C PRO A 115 0.57 -8.72 -13.74
N ASP A 116 0.67 -9.21 -14.97
CA ASP A 116 1.90 -9.74 -15.58
C ASP A 116 2.61 -8.74 -16.51
N ASP A 117 2.15 -7.49 -16.58
CA ASP A 117 2.84 -6.46 -17.33
C ASP A 117 4.24 -6.19 -16.77
N LYS A 118 5.12 -5.71 -17.64
CA LYS A 118 6.52 -5.40 -17.28
C LYS A 118 6.56 -4.31 -16.20
N ARG A 119 7.25 -4.60 -15.12
CA ARG A 119 7.50 -3.65 -14.03
C ARG A 119 8.71 -2.79 -14.38
N GLU A 120 8.55 -1.48 -14.39
CA GLU A 120 9.58 -0.47 -14.74
C GLU A 120 9.38 0.77 -13.83
N PRO A 121 9.68 0.65 -12.52
CA PRO A 121 9.48 1.74 -11.57
C PRO A 121 10.34 2.95 -11.91
N LEU A 122 9.81 4.16 -11.71
CA LEU A 122 10.47 5.43 -12.04
C LEU A 122 11.04 6.16 -10.82
N ASN A 123 10.71 5.74 -9.60
CA ASN A 123 11.16 6.38 -8.36
C ASN A 123 11.63 5.34 -7.34
N VAL A 124 12.31 5.82 -6.29
CA VAL A 124 12.88 4.98 -5.22
C VAL A 124 11.81 4.15 -4.51
N TYR A 125 10.65 4.74 -4.21
CA TYR A 125 9.56 4.02 -3.58
C TYR A 125 9.10 2.82 -4.45
N GLY A 126 8.77 3.08 -5.70
CA GLY A 126 8.36 2.03 -6.64
C GLY A 126 9.43 0.96 -6.83
N GLN A 127 10.71 1.38 -6.97
CA GLN A 127 11.84 0.45 -7.12
C GLN A 127 11.97 -0.47 -5.90
N THR A 128 11.92 0.07 -4.68
CA THR A 128 12.06 -0.73 -3.46
C THR A 128 10.85 -1.63 -3.20
N LYS A 129 9.64 -1.21 -3.60
CA LYS A 129 8.45 -2.07 -3.58
C LYS A 129 8.54 -3.20 -4.59
N TYR A 130 9.08 -2.94 -5.79
CA TYR A 130 9.35 -3.96 -6.80
C TYR A 130 10.39 -4.98 -6.32
N GLU A 131 11.47 -4.53 -5.67
CA GLU A 131 12.45 -5.44 -5.07
C GLU A 131 11.80 -6.35 -4.01
N GLY A 132 10.84 -5.84 -3.24
CA GLY A 132 10.02 -6.66 -2.33
C GLY A 132 9.16 -7.70 -3.06
N GLU A 133 8.57 -7.37 -4.23
CA GLU A 133 7.85 -8.36 -5.05
C GLU A 133 8.80 -9.48 -5.51
N LEU A 134 10.02 -9.13 -5.94
CA LEU A 134 11.01 -10.13 -6.34
C LEU A 134 11.41 -11.05 -5.19
N ALA A 135 11.63 -10.52 -4.00
CA ALA A 135 11.96 -11.31 -2.82
C ALA A 135 10.85 -12.32 -2.47
N ILE A 136 9.59 -11.92 -2.60
CA ILE A 136 8.46 -12.83 -2.40
C ILE A 136 8.39 -13.92 -3.47
N GLU A 137 8.57 -13.55 -4.73
CA GLU A 137 8.56 -14.49 -5.86
C GLU A 137 9.70 -15.50 -5.78
N GLU A 138 10.83 -15.12 -5.18
CA GLU A 138 11.99 -16.00 -4.98
C GLU A 138 11.76 -17.02 -3.86
N HIS A 139 11.21 -16.57 -2.72
CA HIS A 139 11.16 -17.38 -1.50
C HIS A 139 9.82 -18.07 -1.27
N VAL A 140 8.69 -17.48 -1.65
CA VAL A 140 7.37 -17.94 -1.23
C VAL A 140 6.58 -18.55 -2.38
N LYS A 141 6.30 -19.85 -2.32
CA LYS A 141 5.45 -20.52 -3.32
C LYS A 141 3.96 -20.17 -3.19
N LYS A 142 3.50 -19.92 -1.96
CA LYS A 142 2.11 -19.66 -1.60
C LYS A 142 1.89 -18.14 -1.41
N PHE A 143 2.16 -17.34 -2.44
CA PHE A 143 2.14 -15.89 -2.32
C PHE A 143 0.96 -15.22 -2.99
N PHE A 144 0.58 -14.07 -2.43
CA PHE A 144 -0.29 -13.08 -3.04
C PHE A 144 0.46 -11.75 -3.07
N THR A 145 0.72 -11.22 -4.25
CA THR A 145 1.19 -9.82 -4.41
C THR A 145 -0.01 -8.99 -4.82
N VAL A 146 -0.44 -8.07 -3.96
CA VAL A 146 -1.62 -7.24 -4.20
C VAL A 146 -1.18 -5.79 -4.35
N ARG A 147 -1.27 -5.27 -5.57
CA ARG A 147 -0.95 -3.88 -5.91
C ARG A 147 -2.16 -3.00 -5.72
N ILE A 148 -1.98 -1.95 -4.97
CA ILE A 148 -3.02 -1.00 -4.59
C ILE A 148 -2.61 0.42 -4.99
N ALA A 149 -3.58 1.33 -5.06
CA ALA A 149 -3.35 2.74 -5.39
C ALA A 149 -4.22 3.65 -4.52
N TRP A 150 -3.77 4.87 -4.24
CA TRP A 150 -4.54 5.96 -3.62
C TRP A 150 -5.32 5.57 -2.37
N VAL A 151 -4.63 4.92 -1.43
CA VAL A 151 -5.24 4.32 -0.25
C VAL A 151 -5.73 5.37 0.73
N PHE A 152 -6.94 5.20 1.21
CA PHE A 152 -7.51 6.00 2.29
C PHE A 152 -8.34 5.14 3.26
N GLY A 153 -8.37 5.56 4.52
CA GLY A 153 -9.09 4.85 5.56
C GLY A 153 -9.37 5.72 6.78
N VAL A 154 -10.08 5.14 7.74
CA VAL A 154 -10.42 5.83 8.99
C VAL A 154 -9.19 6.03 9.87
N ASN A 155 -8.26 5.08 9.88
CA ASN A 155 -7.02 5.20 10.64
C ASN A 155 -5.91 5.91 9.84
N GLY A 156 -4.93 6.52 10.52
CA GLY A 156 -3.75 7.15 9.92
C GLY A 156 -4.04 8.44 9.14
N LYS A 157 -3.04 8.87 8.36
CA LYS A 157 -3.09 10.07 7.50
C LYS A 157 -3.40 9.66 6.07
N ASN A 158 -4.17 10.48 5.34
CA ASN A 158 -4.48 10.27 3.93
C ASN A 158 -4.93 11.57 3.25
N PHE A 159 -5.09 11.51 1.93
CA PHE A 159 -5.46 12.65 1.11
C PHE A 159 -6.79 13.28 1.56
N ILE A 160 -7.82 12.48 1.87
CA ILE A 160 -9.13 13.00 2.33
C ILE A 160 -8.96 13.84 3.58
N LYS A 161 -8.27 13.32 4.60
CA LYS A 161 -8.03 14.05 5.84
C LYS A 161 -7.19 15.29 5.64
N THR A 162 -6.22 15.23 4.73
CA THR A 162 -5.39 16.38 4.37
C THR A 162 -6.25 17.48 3.73
N MET A 163 -7.09 17.15 2.75
CA MET A 163 -8.01 18.12 2.13
C MET A 163 -8.97 18.72 3.14
N LEU A 164 -9.62 17.90 3.96
CA LEU A 164 -10.53 18.39 5.02
C LEU A 164 -9.84 19.33 6.02
N ASN A 165 -8.58 19.09 6.37
CA ASN A 165 -7.84 19.97 7.26
C ASN A 165 -7.43 21.28 6.57
N LEU A 166 -6.96 21.21 5.33
CA LEU A 166 -6.62 22.40 4.55
C LEU A 166 -7.86 23.28 4.33
N GLY A 167 -9.01 22.70 4.02
CA GLY A 167 -10.26 23.42 3.82
C GLY A 167 -10.79 24.16 5.04
N LYS A 168 -10.29 23.85 6.26
CA LYS A 168 -10.62 24.63 7.48
C LYS A 168 -9.93 25.99 7.53
N THR A 169 -8.84 26.16 6.79
CA THR A 169 -7.95 27.33 6.87
C THR A 169 -7.72 28.01 5.53
N HIS A 170 -8.15 27.41 4.43
CA HIS A 170 -7.95 27.91 3.08
C HIS A 170 -9.26 27.88 2.29
N ASP A 171 -9.61 29.00 1.69
CA ASP A 171 -10.78 29.13 0.81
C ASP A 171 -10.45 28.76 -0.65
N HIS A 172 -9.15 28.61 -0.96
CA HIS A 172 -8.65 28.29 -2.30
C HIS A 172 -7.46 27.33 -2.20
N LEU A 173 -7.50 26.27 -3.04
CA LEU A 173 -6.42 25.28 -3.16
C LEU A 173 -6.12 24.98 -4.62
N THR A 174 -4.89 24.56 -4.92
CA THR A 174 -4.49 24.04 -6.23
C THR A 174 -4.20 22.55 -6.10
N VAL A 175 -4.74 21.72 -7.00
CA VAL A 175 -4.59 20.26 -6.97
C VAL A 175 -4.29 19.71 -8.36
N VAL A 176 -3.42 18.71 -8.44
CA VAL A 176 -2.98 18.06 -9.68
C VAL A 176 -4.17 17.45 -10.43
N ASN A 177 -4.23 17.69 -11.76
CA ASN A 177 -5.31 17.22 -12.62
C ASN A 177 -4.84 16.35 -13.81
N ASP A 178 -3.54 16.12 -13.94
CA ASP A 178 -2.94 15.29 -14.99
C ASP A 178 -2.53 13.89 -14.50
N GLN A 179 -2.81 13.59 -13.23
CA GLN A 179 -2.67 12.23 -12.65
C GLN A 179 -4.04 11.60 -12.45
N THR A 180 -4.24 10.43 -13.03
CA THR A 180 -5.50 9.69 -12.96
C THR A 180 -5.32 8.41 -12.13
N GLY A 181 -6.24 8.13 -11.20
CA GLY A 181 -6.16 7.00 -10.30
C GLY A 181 -7.51 6.45 -9.86
N SER A 182 -7.43 5.35 -9.12
CA SER A 182 -8.58 4.73 -8.47
C SER A 182 -8.38 4.80 -6.96
N PRO A 183 -9.08 5.69 -6.24
CA PRO A 183 -9.03 5.73 -4.78
C PRO A 183 -9.44 4.38 -4.19
N THR A 184 -8.71 3.90 -3.18
CA THR A 184 -8.94 2.59 -2.58
C THR A 184 -9.26 2.72 -1.09
N TYR A 185 -10.47 2.36 -0.70
CA TYR A 185 -10.91 2.38 0.70
C TYR A 185 -10.41 1.15 1.45
N THR A 186 -9.64 1.37 2.51
CA THR A 186 -9.00 0.28 3.27
C THR A 186 -9.98 -0.71 3.88
N TYR A 187 -11.17 -0.27 4.26
CA TYR A 187 -12.22 -1.17 4.77
C TYR A 187 -12.69 -2.19 3.72
N ASP A 188 -12.92 -1.75 2.48
CA ASP A 188 -13.30 -2.67 1.39
C ASP A 188 -12.13 -3.57 1.01
N LEU A 189 -10.93 -3.00 0.94
CA LEU A 189 -9.71 -3.74 0.64
C LEU A 189 -9.43 -4.81 1.70
N ALA A 190 -9.54 -4.50 2.99
CA ALA A 190 -9.31 -5.45 4.07
C ALA A 190 -10.22 -6.68 3.97
N ARG A 191 -11.49 -6.50 3.61
CA ARG A 191 -12.42 -7.61 3.36
C ARG A 191 -11.93 -8.51 2.24
N LEU A 192 -11.54 -7.92 1.11
CA LEU A 192 -10.98 -8.66 -0.02
C LEU A 192 -9.72 -9.44 0.38
N LEU A 193 -8.78 -8.80 1.09
CA LEU A 193 -7.53 -9.44 1.50
C LEU A 193 -7.76 -10.61 2.47
N VAL A 194 -8.69 -10.45 3.43
CA VAL A 194 -9.04 -11.50 4.37
C VAL A 194 -9.76 -12.66 3.68
N ASP A 195 -10.61 -12.39 2.69
CA ASP A 195 -11.23 -13.43 1.87
C ASP A 195 -10.16 -14.15 1.01
N MET A 196 -9.25 -13.41 0.37
CA MET A 196 -8.20 -13.97 -0.47
C MET A 196 -7.24 -14.87 0.28
N ILE A 197 -6.78 -14.48 1.48
CA ILE A 197 -5.77 -15.24 2.24
C ILE A 197 -6.28 -16.62 2.66
N GLN A 198 -7.59 -16.80 2.74
CA GLN A 198 -8.24 -18.08 3.05
C GLN A 198 -8.27 -19.03 1.84
N THR A 199 -7.93 -18.55 0.64
CA THR A 199 -7.91 -19.33 -0.60
C THR A 199 -6.50 -19.83 -0.93
N ASP A 200 -6.40 -20.65 -1.98
CA ASP A 200 -5.13 -21.09 -2.59
C ASP A 200 -4.95 -20.47 -4.00
N LYS A 201 -5.60 -19.34 -4.26
CA LYS A 201 -5.50 -18.60 -5.52
C LYS A 201 -4.28 -17.67 -5.49
N TYR A 202 -3.10 -18.27 -5.48
CA TYR A 202 -1.83 -17.55 -5.43
C TYR A 202 -1.55 -16.76 -6.69
N GLY A 203 -0.73 -15.71 -6.60
CA GLY A 203 -0.29 -14.92 -7.75
C GLY A 203 -0.29 -13.42 -7.51
N ARG A 204 -0.27 -12.67 -8.61
CA ARG A 204 -0.26 -11.19 -8.63
C ARG A 204 -1.64 -10.66 -8.93
N TYR A 205 -2.01 -9.58 -8.27
CA TYR A 205 -3.33 -8.97 -8.37
C TYR A 205 -3.23 -7.44 -8.33
N HIS A 206 -4.20 -6.78 -8.97
CA HIS A 206 -4.54 -5.38 -8.71
C HIS A 206 -5.82 -5.33 -7.90
N ALA A 207 -5.85 -4.50 -6.86
CA ALA A 207 -7.01 -4.31 -6.01
C ALA A 207 -7.25 -2.83 -5.72
N THR A 208 -8.29 -2.27 -6.33
CA THR A 208 -8.77 -0.91 -6.11
C THR A 208 -10.29 -0.91 -6.06
N ASN A 209 -10.91 0.14 -5.53
CA ASN A 209 -12.33 0.35 -5.76
C ASN A 209 -12.59 0.71 -7.23
N GLU A 210 -13.83 0.58 -7.67
CA GLU A 210 -14.26 0.90 -9.03
C GLU A 210 -14.25 2.41 -9.30
N GLY A 211 -14.06 2.75 -10.57
CA GLY A 211 -14.01 4.12 -11.04
C GLY A 211 -12.60 4.70 -11.06
N ILE A 212 -12.46 5.77 -11.81
CA ILE A 212 -11.23 6.53 -11.97
C ILE A 212 -11.52 8.01 -11.83
N CYS A 213 -10.59 8.76 -11.25
CA CYS A 213 -10.64 10.21 -11.16
C CYS A 213 -9.23 10.80 -11.12
N THR A 214 -9.12 12.10 -11.29
CA THR A 214 -7.89 12.87 -11.00
C THR A 214 -7.84 13.25 -9.52
N TRP A 215 -6.68 13.64 -9.00
CA TRP A 215 -6.57 14.21 -7.65
C TRP A 215 -7.43 15.47 -7.48
N TYR A 216 -7.52 16.29 -8.53
CA TYR A 216 -8.39 17.46 -8.58
C TYR A 216 -9.87 17.07 -8.41
N GLU A 217 -10.37 16.13 -9.19
CA GLU A 217 -11.75 15.67 -9.11
C GLU A 217 -12.04 15.05 -7.74
N PHE A 218 -11.09 14.28 -7.21
CA PHE A 218 -11.21 13.70 -5.87
C PHE A 218 -11.31 14.77 -4.79
N ALA A 219 -10.46 15.82 -4.85
CA ALA A 219 -10.53 16.95 -3.91
C ALA A 219 -11.87 17.69 -4.00
N CYS A 220 -12.36 17.96 -5.22
CA CYS A 220 -13.66 18.60 -5.43
C CYS A 220 -14.80 17.80 -4.78
N GLU A 221 -14.81 16.48 -4.98
CA GLU A 221 -15.85 15.62 -4.39
C GLU A 221 -15.75 15.55 -2.86
N ILE A 222 -14.53 15.53 -2.30
CA ILE A 222 -14.32 15.58 -0.84
C ILE A 222 -14.95 16.83 -0.24
N PHE A 223 -14.67 18.01 -0.80
CA PHE A 223 -15.23 19.26 -0.28
C PHE A 223 -16.74 19.36 -0.47
N LYS A 224 -17.26 18.91 -1.59
CA LYS A 224 -18.69 18.83 -1.85
C LYS A 224 -19.42 17.95 -0.82
N GLN A 225 -18.90 16.75 -0.56
CA GLN A 225 -19.48 15.82 0.42
C GLN A 225 -19.38 16.33 1.85
N ALA A 226 -18.31 17.06 2.17
CA ALA A 226 -18.11 17.68 3.47
C ALA A 226 -18.94 18.98 3.66
N GLY A 227 -19.62 19.48 2.64
CA GLY A 227 -20.35 20.75 2.68
C GLY A 227 -19.43 21.96 2.88
N MET A 228 -18.15 21.85 2.47
CA MET A 228 -17.15 22.91 2.59
C MET A 228 -17.09 23.75 1.31
N ASN A 229 -17.12 25.07 1.44
CA ASN A 229 -17.03 25.99 0.31
C ASN A 229 -15.57 26.37 0.03
N VAL A 230 -14.82 25.44 -0.56
CA VAL A 230 -13.41 25.63 -0.97
C VAL A 230 -13.32 25.61 -2.49
N SER A 231 -12.72 26.64 -3.07
CA SER A 231 -12.43 26.69 -4.49
C SER A 231 -11.18 25.87 -4.81
N VAL A 232 -11.29 24.89 -5.69
CA VAL A 232 -10.14 24.09 -6.13
C VAL A 232 -9.80 24.44 -7.57
N ALA A 233 -8.54 24.78 -7.85
CA ALA A 233 -8.04 25.02 -9.21
C ALA A 233 -7.17 23.84 -9.67
N PRO A 234 -7.36 23.34 -10.92
CA PRO A 234 -6.52 22.29 -11.47
C PRO A 234 -5.14 22.83 -11.85
N VAL A 235 -4.09 22.05 -11.60
CA VAL A 235 -2.71 22.32 -12.03
C VAL A 235 -2.07 21.06 -12.59
N SER A 236 -1.03 21.22 -13.42
CA SER A 236 -0.22 20.08 -13.86
C SER A 236 0.84 19.71 -12.83
N SER A 237 1.23 18.44 -12.79
CA SER A 237 2.27 17.89 -11.91
C SER A 237 3.59 18.65 -12.03
N CYS A 238 3.99 19.09 -13.24
CA CYS A 238 5.22 19.84 -13.48
C CYS A 238 5.27 21.17 -12.70
N LEU A 239 4.13 21.76 -12.34
CA LEU A 239 4.09 23.02 -11.59
C LEU A 239 4.27 22.82 -10.08
N LEU A 240 4.06 21.63 -9.57
CA LEU A 240 4.16 21.33 -8.15
C LEU A 240 5.48 20.65 -7.74
N TYR A 241 6.36 20.33 -8.69
CA TYR A 241 7.61 19.60 -8.42
C TYR A 241 7.39 18.34 -7.56
N THR A 242 6.32 17.61 -7.86
CA THR A 242 6.06 16.33 -7.17
C THR A 242 6.98 15.27 -7.73
N SER A 243 7.31 14.25 -6.91
CA SER A 243 8.04 13.06 -7.36
C SER A 243 7.37 12.44 -8.58
N PRO A 244 8.13 11.95 -9.57
CA PRO A 244 7.55 11.31 -10.73
C PRO A 244 6.67 10.13 -10.32
N SER A 245 5.39 10.26 -10.63
CA SER A 245 4.42 9.18 -10.50
C SER A 245 4.43 8.33 -11.78
N PRO A 246 4.09 7.04 -11.74
CA PRO A 246 3.87 6.24 -12.92
C PRO A 246 2.90 6.85 -13.95
N ARG A 247 2.17 7.88 -13.56
CA ARG A 247 1.14 8.57 -14.37
C ARG A 247 1.51 10.00 -14.76
N ASP A 248 2.69 10.48 -14.38
CA ASP A 248 3.15 11.85 -14.67
C ASP A 248 3.82 11.99 -16.03
N CYS A 249 3.99 10.90 -16.76
CA CYS A 249 4.77 10.83 -17.99
C CYS A 249 3.91 10.56 -19.25
N SER A 250 2.70 11.10 -19.31
CA SER A 250 1.86 11.05 -20.51
C SER A 250 1.84 12.37 -21.26
#